data_241a65bf96372bcffaceba81e154ebe2
#
_entry.id   241a65bf96372bcffaceba81e154ebe2
#
_cell.length_a   1.000
_cell.length_b   1.000
_cell.length_c   1.000
_cell.angle_alpha   90.00
_cell.angle_beta   90.00
_cell.angle_gamma   90.00
#
_symmetry.space_group_name_H-M   'P 1'
#
loop_
_entity.id
_entity.type
_entity.pdbx_description
1 polymer ?
#
loop_
_entity_poly.entity_id
_entity_poly.type
_entity_poly.pdbx_seq_one_letter_code
_entity_poly.pdbx_strand_id
1 'polypeptide(L)'
;MQDNKDFLGTEPVGKLLLKLSIPTVIAQLINMLYNIVDRIYIGHIPGNGSLALTGVGVCMPLIMIVSAFAALVSSGGAPRASIYMGKKKPESAEEILGGCFVLQILVSLILTVVLLVFGKNLLLAFGASENTLSYALDYMRIYAFGTLFVQVTLGMNAFITAQGFTTVSMISVLIGAICNITLDPVFIFGLNMGVKGAALATILSQAVSCVWVVVFLCGKKTLIHIRKKYLKLNPSVVLPCVALGLAAFIMQASESIVTVCFNSSLLRYGGDIAVGAMTILTSVMQFAMLPLQGIAQGAQPISSYNYGAKNAGRVKKTFRLLLITCLSYSMLLWAAVQLVPKAFVRIFTSDAALVNFTAPVLRIYLGGLFLFGIQIACQMTFTSLGKAVNSIVVAVVRKFVLLLPLIYLLPHFVSDPVTGVYMAEPIADILAVTFTSILFFFQFRKALAEIRLS
;
A
#
# COMPACT_ATOMS: atom_id res chain seq x y z
N MET A 1 33.60 -10.90 -2.43
CA MET A 1 32.19 -10.42 -2.40
C MET A 1 32.07 -8.89 -2.38
N GLN A 2 33.05 -8.19 -2.94
CA GLN A 2 33.08 -6.71 -3.02
C GLN A 2 32.63 -6.14 -4.36
N ASP A 3 32.32 -7.01 -5.36
CA ASP A 3 32.17 -6.59 -6.76
C ASP A 3 30.75 -6.24 -7.22
N ASN A 4 29.76 -6.12 -6.33
CA ASN A 4 28.39 -5.94 -6.83
C ASN A 4 27.59 -4.79 -6.19
N LYS A 5 28.26 -3.69 -5.79
CA LYS A 5 27.55 -2.50 -5.28
C LYS A 5 26.74 -1.78 -6.36
N ASP A 6 27.07 -2.00 -7.63
CA ASP A 6 26.45 -1.33 -8.79
C ASP A 6 25.51 -2.24 -9.60
N PHE A 7 25.08 -3.37 -9.04
CA PHE A 7 24.26 -4.36 -9.75
C PHE A 7 22.95 -3.75 -10.34
N LEU A 8 22.37 -2.74 -9.69
CA LEU A 8 21.21 -2.01 -10.19
C LEU A 8 21.48 -1.30 -11.51
N GLY A 9 22.72 -0.90 -11.74
CA GLY A 9 23.18 -0.23 -12.97
C GLY A 9 23.77 -1.17 -14.02
N THR A 10 24.15 -2.40 -13.68
CA THR A 10 24.94 -3.29 -14.54
C THR A 10 24.23 -4.56 -14.96
N GLU A 11 23.48 -5.22 -14.07
CA GLU A 11 22.77 -6.47 -14.40
C GLU A 11 21.69 -6.24 -15.50
N PRO A 12 21.39 -7.25 -16.33
CA PRO A 12 20.33 -7.16 -17.35
C PRO A 12 18.97 -6.79 -16.73
N VAL A 13 18.32 -5.74 -17.23
CA VAL A 13 17.09 -5.16 -16.64
C VAL A 13 15.98 -6.20 -16.47
N GLY A 14 15.77 -7.11 -17.43
CA GLY A 14 14.70 -8.12 -17.34
C GLY A 14 14.95 -9.11 -16.22
N LYS A 15 16.20 -9.63 -16.09
CA LYS A 15 16.60 -10.52 -15.00
C LYS A 15 16.49 -9.82 -13.65
N LEU A 16 16.93 -8.56 -13.59
CA LEU A 16 16.90 -7.76 -12.38
C LEU A 16 15.46 -7.46 -11.93
N LEU A 17 14.57 -7.12 -12.87
CA LEU A 17 13.16 -6.90 -12.58
C LEU A 17 12.51 -8.14 -11.96
N LEU A 18 12.72 -9.31 -12.52
CA LEU A 18 12.20 -10.57 -11.95
C LEU A 18 12.79 -10.85 -10.56
N LYS A 19 14.12 -10.72 -10.42
CA LYS A 19 14.83 -10.94 -9.15
C LYS A 19 14.33 -10.04 -8.02
N LEU A 20 13.95 -8.79 -8.34
CA LEU A 20 13.48 -7.84 -7.35
C LEU A 20 11.95 -7.90 -7.15
N SER A 21 11.18 -8.19 -8.19
CA SER A 21 9.71 -8.21 -8.11
C SER A 21 9.17 -9.48 -7.43
N ILE A 22 9.80 -10.64 -7.60
CA ILE A 22 9.32 -11.89 -6.99
C ILE A 22 9.29 -11.76 -5.45
N PRO A 23 10.36 -11.34 -4.75
CA PRO A 23 10.31 -11.18 -3.30
C PRO A 23 9.29 -10.13 -2.84
N THR A 24 9.13 -9.02 -3.57
CA THR A 24 8.15 -7.99 -3.21
C THR A 24 6.71 -8.46 -3.38
N VAL A 25 6.40 -9.23 -4.43
CA VAL A 25 5.09 -9.88 -4.61
C VAL A 25 4.83 -10.88 -3.48
N ILE A 26 5.79 -11.71 -3.15
CA ILE A 26 5.68 -12.68 -2.04
C ILE A 26 5.45 -11.94 -0.72
N ALA A 27 6.16 -10.84 -0.46
CA ALA A 27 5.95 -10.03 0.74
C ALA A 27 4.52 -9.49 0.84
N GLN A 28 3.94 -9.01 -0.27
CA GLN A 28 2.54 -8.55 -0.30
C GLN A 28 1.56 -9.68 0.02
N LEU A 29 1.78 -10.87 -0.56
CA LEU A 29 0.95 -12.04 -0.29
C LEU A 29 1.05 -12.51 1.15
N ILE A 30 2.25 -12.57 1.72
CA ILE A 30 2.47 -12.91 3.14
C ILE A 30 1.74 -11.91 4.04
N ASN A 31 1.86 -10.62 3.75
CA ASN A 31 1.22 -9.55 4.49
C ASN A 31 -0.31 -9.70 4.53
N MET A 32 -0.89 -10.07 3.39
CA MET A 32 -2.32 -10.34 3.31
C MET A 32 -2.72 -11.60 4.08
N LEU A 33 -1.96 -12.69 3.92
CA LEU A 33 -2.27 -13.96 4.57
C LEU A 33 -2.26 -13.83 6.10
N TYR A 34 -1.26 -13.19 6.68
CA TYR A 34 -1.23 -13.04 8.13
C TYR A 34 -2.39 -12.17 8.66
N ASN A 35 -2.80 -11.12 7.93
CA ASN A 35 -3.97 -10.33 8.28
C ASN A 35 -5.28 -11.16 8.28
N ILE A 36 -5.41 -12.10 7.36
CA ILE A 36 -6.55 -13.03 7.32
C ILE A 36 -6.52 -13.97 8.53
N VAL A 37 -5.35 -14.55 8.84
CA VAL A 37 -5.17 -15.48 9.96
C VAL A 37 -5.47 -14.79 11.30
N ASP A 38 -4.96 -13.57 11.50
CA ASP A 38 -5.24 -12.76 12.69
C ASP A 38 -6.75 -12.55 12.89
N ARG A 39 -7.48 -12.19 11.84
CA ARG A 39 -8.95 -12.05 11.88
C ARG A 39 -9.67 -13.37 12.18
N ILE A 40 -9.17 -14.50 11.68
CA ILE A 40 -9.72 -15.81 11.99
C ILE A 40 -9.57 -16.08 13.50
N TYR A 41 -8.41 -15.85 14.08
CA TYR A 41 -8.21 -16.03 15.54
C TYR A 41 -9.11 -15.11 16.35
N ILE A 42 -9.21 -13.83 16.01
CA ILE A 42 -10.10 -12.87 16.71
C ILE A 42 -11.56 -13.33 16.62
N GLY A 43 -12.01 -13.79 15.47
CA GLY A 43 -13.38 -14.27 15.25
C GLY A 43 -13.73 -15.52 16.06
N HIS A 44 -12.72 -16.31 16.47
CA HIS A 44 -12.89 -17.52 17.28
C HIS A 44 -12.71 -17.30 18.79
N ILE A 45 -12.63 -16.05 19.26
CA ILE A 45 -12.59 -15.75 20.70
C ILE A 45 -13.87 -16.30 21.36
N PRO A 46 -13.77 -17.14 22.41
CA PRO A 46 -14.94 -17.74 23.06
C PRO A 46 -15.93 -16.72 23.59
N GLY A 47 -17.20 -16.91 23.29
CA GLY A 47 -18.31 -16.08 23.75
C GLY A 47 -18.56 -14.78 23.01
N ASN A 48 -17.53 -14.07 22.57
CA ASN A 48 -17.65 -12.72 22.01
C ASN A 48 -16.89 -12.49 20.67
N GLY A 49 -16.52 -13.57 19.98
CA GLY A 49 -15.70 -13.50 18.77
C GLY A 49 -16.27 -12.59 17.68
N SER A 50 -17.57 -12.60 17.44
CA SER A 50 -18.24 -11.74 16.47
C SER A 50 -18.15 -10.25 16.84
N LEU A 51 -18.40 -9.90 18.09
CA LEU A 51 -18.28 -8.52 18.60
C LEU A 51 -16.83 -8.05 18.60
N ALA A 52 -15.90 -8.93 18.97
CA ALA A 52 -14.48 -8.68 18.96
C ALA A 52 -13.98 -8.40 17.54
N LEU A 53 -14.36 -9.25 16.57
CA LEU A 53 -14.01 -9.08 15.15
C LEU A 53 -14.58 -7.77 14.58
N THR A 54 -15.82 -7.44 14.91
CA THR A 54 -16.44 -6.18 14.50
C THR A 54 -15.73 -4.98 15.12
N GLY A 55 -15.39 -5.06 16.42
CA GLY A 55 -14.65 -4.00 17.12
C GLY A 55 -13.27 -3.75 16.52
N VAL A 56 -12.51 -4.80 16.21
CA VAL A 56 -11.22 -4.68 15.52
C VAL A 56 -11.42 -4.16 14.08
N GLY A 57 -12.50 -4.57 13.42
CA GLY A 57 -12.86 -4.06 12.08
C GLY A 57 -13.02 -2.54 12.05
N VAL A 58 -13.60 -1.95 13.10
CA VAL A 58 -13.73 -0.48 13.23
C VAL A 58 -12.36 0.22 13.41
N CYS A 59 -11.36 -0.49 13.92
CA CYS A 59 -9.98 0.05 14.02
C CYS A 59 -9.26 0.14 12.67
N MET A 60 -9.69 -0.64 11.65
CA MET A 60 -8.99 -0.74 10.37
C MET A 60 -8.77 0.60 9.65
N PRO A 61 -9.74 1.53 9.55
CA PRO A 61 -9.49 2.83 8.94
C PRO A 61 -8.39 3.62 9.65
N LEU A 62 -8.31 3.56 10.98
CA LEU A 62 -7.25 4.22 11.75
C LEU A 62 -5.88 3.56 11.51
N ILE A 63 -5.82 2.24 11.44
CA ILE A 63 -4.60 1.49 11.10
C ILE A 63 -4.13 1.84 9.68
N MET A 64 -5.05 1.98 8.74
CA MET A 64 -4.73 2.43 7.37
C MET A 64 -4.18 3.85 7.34
N ILE A 65 -4.72 4.77 8.15
CA ILE A 65 -4.19 6.14 8.28
C ILE A 65 -2.78 6.10 8.86
N VAL A 66 -2.52 5.31 9.89
CA VAL A 66 -1.16 5.12 10.43
C VAL A 66 -0.20 4.63 9.34
N SER A 67 -0.60 3.64 8.55
CA SER A 67 0.20 3.13 7.43
C SER A 67 0.39 4.17 6.32
N ALA A 68 -0.60 5.02 6.06
CA ALA A 68 -0.51 6.12 5.11
C ALA A 68 0.56 7.14 5.51
N PHE A 69 0.71 7.44 6.80
CA PHE A 69 1.78 8.30 7.31
C PHE A 69 3.16 7.65 7.16
N ALA A 70 3.28 6.33 7.32
CA ALA A 70 4.52 5.64 7.00
C ALA A 70 4.86 5.76 5.51
N ALA A 71 3.87 5.57 4.64
CA ALA A 71 4.01 5.73 3.20
C ALA A 71 4.35 7.18 2.79
N LEU A 72 3.81 8.20 3.49
CA LEU A 72 4.13 9.61 3.25
C LEU A 72 5.63 9.89 3.27
N VAL A 73 6.33 9.28 4.20
CA VAL A 73 7.77 9.50 4.35
C VAL A 73 8.57 8.54 3.47
N SER A 74 8.21 7.27 3.48
CA SER A 74 9.01 6.22 2.83
C SER A 74 8.87 6.20 1.30
N SER A 75 7.65 6.41 0.77
CA SER A 75 7.43 6.39 -0.69
C SER A 75 8.10 7.56 -1.42
N GLY A 76 8.47 8.60 -0.70
CA GLY A 76 9.27 9.69 -1.26
C GLY A 76 10.76 9.60 -0.92
N GLY A 77 11.07 9.21 0.32
CA GLY A 77 12.45 9.09 0.79
C GLY A 77 13.24 7.99 0.10
N ALA A 78 12.67 6.80 0.00
CA ALA A 78 13.34 5.63 -0.57
C ALA A 78 13.73 5.81 -2.07
N PRO A 79 12.86 6.28 -2.97
CA PRO A 79 13.25 6.57 -4.35
C PRO A 79 14.32 7.65 -4.46
N ARG A 80 14.22 8.71 -3.64
CA ARG A 80 15.22 9.78 -3.63
C ARG A 80 16.58 9.28 -3.18
N ALA A 81 16.65 8.46 -2.13
CA ALA A 81 17.89 7.83 -1.68
C ALA A 81 18.51 6.98 -2.81
N SER A 82 17.69 6.19 -3.51
CA SER A 82 18.13 5.39 -4.66
C SER A 82 18.66 6.26 -5.82
N ILE A 83 18.03 7.40 -6.12
CA ILE A 83 18.53 8.38 -7.11
C ILE A 83 19.92 8.89 -6.70
N TYR A 84 20.12 9.25 -5.42
CA TYR A 84 21.43 9.74 -4.95
C TYR A 84 22.48 8.63 -4.93
N MET A 85 22.11 7.37 -4.69
CA MET A 85 22.99 6.22 -4.88
C MET A 85 23.43 6.10 -6.35
N GLY A 86 22.52 6.24 -7.29
CA GLY A 86 22.84 6.28 -8.72
C GLY A 86 23.75 7.44 -9.12
N LYS A 87 23.62 8.59 -8.48
CA LYS A 87 24.52 9.76 -8.63
C LYS A 87 25.90 9.55 -8.00
N LYS A 88 26.17 8.40 -7.41
CA LYS A 88 27.41 8.11 -6.64
C LYS A 88 27.64 9.08 -5.48
N LYS A 89 26.56 9.51 -4.83
CA LYS A 89 26.56 10.38 -3.64
C LYS A 89 25.96 9.65 -2.44
N PRO A 90 26.65 8.64 -1.88
CA PRO A 90 26.13 7.82 -0.78
C PRO A 90 25.86 8.65 0.49
N GLU A 91 26.64 9.69 0.76
CA GLU A 91 26.42 10.56 1.92
C GLU A 91 25.06 11.27 1.88
N SER A 92 24.65 11.78 0.70
CA SER A 92 23.34 12.39 0.53
C SER A 92 22.20 11.37 0.66
N ALA A 93 22.41 10.13 0.21
CA ALA A 93 21.45 9.04 0.38
C ALA A 93 21.32 8.65 1.87
N GLU A 94 22.42 8.61 2.63
CA GLU A 94 22.42 8.37 4.08
C GLU A 94 21.78 9.53 4.85
N GLU A 95 21.95 10.77 4.41
CA GLU A 95 21.28 11.95 4.99
C GLU A 95 19.75 11.87 4.81
N ILE A 96 19.29 11.46 3.63
CA ILE A 96 17.85 11.20 3.37
C ILE A 96 17.35 10.08 4.28
N LEU A 97 18.06 8.97 4.37
CA LEU A 97 17.69 7.84 5.23
C LEU A 97 17.60 8.27 6.70
N GLY A 98 18.61 8.98 7.21
CA GLY A 98 18.65 9.45 8.60
C GLY A 98 17.55 10.46 8.91
N GLY A 99 17.31 11.44 8.03
CA GLY A 99 16.25 12.42 8.16
C GLY A 99 14.86 11.79 8.14
N CYS A 100 14.62 10.85 7.21
CA CYS A 100 13.37 10.09 7.14
C CYS A 100 13.16 9.19 8.37
N PHE A 101 14.22 8.57 8.90
CA PHE A 101 14.15 7.77 10.13
C PHE A 101 13.70 8.62 11.32
N VAL A 102 14.31 9.80 11.52
CA VAL A 102 13.91 10.73 12.60
C VAL A 102 12.47 11.23 12.40
N LEU A 103 12.09 11.55 11.15
CA LEU A 103 10.71 11.96 10.86
C LEU A 103 9.71 10.84 11.16
N GLN A 104 10.01 9.58 10.83
CA GLN A 104 9.14 8.45 11.16
C GLN A 104 8.93 8.31 12.68
N ILE A 105 9.99 8.47 13.46
CA ILE A 105 9.89 8.45 14.93
C ILE A 105 9.00 9.60 15.40
N LEU A 106 9.20 10.82 14.91
CA LEU A 106 8.42 11.99 15.31
C LEU A 106 6.93 11.80 14.96
N VAL A 107 6.64 11.37 13.73
CA VAL A 107 5.27 11.07 13.29
C VAL A 107 4.64 9.99 14.15
N SER A 108 5.37 8.93 14.48
CA SER A 108 4.87 7.86 15.34
C SER A 108 4.50 8.36 16.74
N LEU A 109 5.29 9.24 17.34
CA LEU A 109 5.00 9.83 18.64
C LEU A 109 3.74 10.70 18.59
N ILE A 110 3.58 11.52 17.55
CA ILE A 110 2.38 12.33 17.35
C ILE A 110 1.15 11.42 17.19
N LEU A 111 1.24 10.40 16.33
CA LEU A 111 0.15 9.46 16.13
C LEU A 111 -0.21 8.69 17.40
N THR A 112 0.78 8.27 18.19
CA THR A 112 0.55 7.62 19.49
C THR A 112 -0.26 8.54 20.40
N VAL A 113 0.14 9.80 20.56
CA VAL A 113 -0.59 10.78 21.38
C VAL A 113 -2.01 10.99 20.85
N VAL A 114 -2.17 11.19 19.54
CA VAL A 114 -3.50 11.37 18.91
C VAL A 114 -4.40 10.17 19.16
N LEU A 115 -3.90 8.94 18.96
CA LEU A 115 -4.68 7.73 19.17
C LEU A 115 -5.03 7.48 20.64
N LEU A 116 -4.16 7.83 21.58
CA LEU A 116 -4.44 7.68 23.01
C LEU A 116 -5.43 8.74 23.51
N VAL A 117 -5.30 9.98 23.07
CA VAL A 117 -6.16 11.10 23.55
C VAL A 117 -7.51 11.10 22.84
N PHE A 118 -7.52 10.96 21.52
CA PHE A 118 -8.73 11.07 20.70
C PHE A 118 -9.29 9.73 20.24
N GLY A 119 -8.67 8.60 20.59
CA GLY A 119 -9.02 7.27 20.09
C GLY A 119 -10.50 6.91 20.26
N LYS A 120 -11.11 7.23 21.40
CA LYS A 120 -12.54 7.01 21.63
C LYS A 120 -13.40 7.78 20.62
N ASN A 121 -13.14 9.08 20.45
CA ASN A 121 -13.91 9.94 19.54
C ASN A 121 -13.71 9.51 18.09
N LEU A 122 -12.50 9.13 17.71
CA LEU A 122 -12.19 8.64 16.38
C LEU A 122 -12.91 7.32 16.10
N LEU A 123 -12.88 6.36 17.01
CA LEU A 123 -13.58 5.08 16.85
C LEU A 123 -15.10 5.28 16.72
N LEU A 124 -15.70 6.15 17.52
CA LEU A 124 -17.11 6.50 17.39
C LEU A 124 -17.41 7.16 16.03
N ALA A 125 -16.55 8.05 15.56
CA ALA A 125 -16.68 8.68 14.24
C ALA A 125 -16.57 7.65 13.09
N PHE A 126 -15.78 6.58 13.28
CA PHE A 126 -15.65 5.49 12.31
C PHE A 126 -16.67 4.35 12.48
N GLY A 127 -17.67 4.53 13.34
CA GLY A 127 -18.83 3.64 13.42
C GLY A 127 -18.80 2.60 14.54
N ALA A 128 -17.99 2.82 15.59
CA ALA A 128 -18.06 1.99 16.79
C ALA A 128 -19.43 2.15 17.47
N SER A 129 -20.10 1.04 17.76
CA SER A 129 -21.31 1.00 18.59
C SER A 129 -20.96 0.86 20.07
N GLU A 130 -21.94 1.07 20.97
CA GLU A 130 -21.74 0.85 22.42
C GLU A 130 -21.22 -0.56 22.73
N ASN A 131 -21.67 -1.58 21.98
CA ASN A 131 -21.27 -2.96 22.18
C ASN A 131 -19.87 -3.29 21.64
N THR A 132 -19.39 -2.59 20.62
CA THR A 132 -18.09 -2.84 19.97
C THR A 132 -16.99 -1.91 20.45
N LEU A 133 -17.36 -0.77 21.05
CA LEU A 133 -16.41 0.27 21.46
C LEU A 133 -15.36 -0.21 22.46
N SER A 134 -15.76 -1.06 23.43
CA SER A 134 -14.81 -1.57 24.41
C SER A 134 -13.72 -2.42 23.76
N TYR A 135 -14.08 -3.31 22.83
CA TYR A 135 -13.13 -4.14 22.08
C TYR A 135 -12.23 -3.31 21.19
N ALA A 136 -12.81 -2.32 20.50
CA ALA A 136 -12.05 -1.41 19.64
C ALA A 136 -11.06 -0.57 20.43
N LEU A 137 -11.45 -0.05 21.62
CA LEU A 137 -10.58 0.72 22.51
C LEU A 137 -9.45 -0.12 23.09
N ASP A 138 -9.75 -1.35 23.51
CA ASP A 138 -8.76 -2.27 24.06
C ASP A 138 -7.69 -2.62 23.02
N TYR A 139 -8.10 -2.85 21.77
CA TYR A 139 -7.17 -3.07 20.65
C TYR A 139 -6.35 -1.80 20.36
N MET A 140 -7.05 -0.67 20.16
CA MET A 140 -6.43 0.57 19.70
C MET A 140 -5.44 1.16 20.70
N ARG A 141 -5.72 1.06 22.01
CA ARG A 141 -4.80 1.54 23.05
C ARG A 141 -3.47 0.80 23.03
N ILE A 142 -3.50 -0.52 22.87
CA ILE A 142 -2.28 -1.34 22.77
C ILE A 142 -1.58 -1.05 21.46
N TYR A 143 -2.33 -1.01 20.34
CA TYR A 143 -1.79 -0.69 19.02
C TYR A 143 -1.11 0.69 18.98
N ALA A 144 -1.65 1.69 19.68
CA ALA A 144 -1.09 3.03 19.75
C ALA A 144 0.36 3.02 20.29
N PHE A 145 0.67 2.22 21.31
CA PHE A 145 2.05 2.06 21.80
C PHE A 145 2.95 1.37 20.77
N GLY A 146 2.40 0.52 19.93
CA GLY A 146 3.13 -0.16 18.86
C GLY A 146 3.35 0.68 17.60
N THR A 147 2.72 1.85 17.49
CA THR A 147 2.79 2.72 16.30
C THR A 147 4.23 3.05 15.91
N LEU A 148 5.13 3.20 16.87
CA LEU A 148 6.57 3.41 16.63
C LEU A 148 7.16 2.25 15.80
N PHE A 149 6.91 1.02 16.20
CA PHE A 149 7.43 -0.15 15.51
C PHE A 149 6.84 -0.29 14.12
N VAL A 150 5.54 -0.02 13.97
CA VAL A 150 4.84 -0.04 12.66
C VAL A 150 5.44 1.01 11.72
N GLN A 151 5.58 2.26 12.18
CA GLN A 151 6.12 3.36 11.39
C GLN A 151 7.55 3.07 10.94
N VAL A 152 8.42 2.65 11.86
CA VAL A 152 9.82 2.36 11.54
C VAL A 152 9.93 1.14 10.64
N THR A 153 9.18 0.08 10.89
CA THR A 153 9.21 -1.13 10.06
C THR A 153 8.80 -0.81 8.62
N LEU A 154 7.62 -0.23 8.42
CA LEU A 154 7.12 0.08 7.08
C LEU A 154 8.00 1.14 6.39
N GLY A 155 8.38 2.17 7.13
CA GLY A 155 9.18 3.27 6.61
C GLY A 155 10.57 2.84 6.17
N MET A 156 11.29 2.14 7.02
CA MET A 156 12.68 1.77 6.77
C MET A 156 12.82 0.55 5.85
N ASN A 157 11.83 -0.34 5.85
CA ASN A 157 11.82 -1.47 4.92
C ASN A 157 11.80 -1.03 3.45
N ALA A 158 11.15 0.11 3.15
CA ALA A 158 11.17 0.71 1.83
C ALA A 158 12.59 1.13 1.39
N PHE A 159 13.45 1.59 2.32
CA PHE A 159 14.85 1.91 2.02
C PHE A 159 15.70 0.67 1.77
N ILE A 160 15.38 -0.46 2.40
CA ILE A 160 16.01 -1.75 2.08
C ILE A 160 15.67 -2.17 0.65
N THR A 161 14.39 -2.07 0.29
CA THR A 161 13.89 -2.33 -1.08
C THR A 161 14.55 -1.40 -2.10
N ALA A 162 14.67 -0.12 -1.80
CA ALA A 162 15.27 0.90 -2.68
C ALA A 162 16.75 0.68 -2.98
N GLN A 163 17.45 -0.06 -2.14
CA GLN A 163 18.82 -0.52 -2.36
C GLN A 163 18.90 -1.79 -3.23
N GLY A 164 17.76 -2.40 -3.57
CA GLY A 164 17.67 -3.65 -4.29
C GLY A 164 17.71 -4.90 -3.41
N PHE A 165 17.70 -4.78 -2.08
CA PHE A 165 17.66 -5.91 -1.15
C PHE A 165 16.25 -6.40 -0.88
N THR A 166 15.46 -6.62 -1.94
CA THR A 166 14.04 -7.01 -1.84
C THR A 166 13.81 -8.31 -1.08
N THR A 167 14.75 -9.27 -1.18
CA THR A 167 14.71 -10.51 -0.40
C THR A 167 14.84 -10.25 1.11
N VAL A 168 15.71 -9.32 1.53
CA VAL A 168 15.85 -8.94 2.95
C VAL A 168 14.59 -8.25 3.44
N SER A 169 14.00 -7.39 2.61
CA SER A 169 12.72 -6.74 2.85
C SER A 169 11.59 -7.78 3.02
N MET A 170 11.50 -8.77 2.13
CA MET A 170 10.54 -9.88 2.24
C MET A 170 10.73 -10.68 3.53
N ILE A 171 11.98 -10.98 3.92
CA ILE A 171 12.29 -11.71 5.15
C ILE A 171 11.79 -10.94 6.38
N SER A 172 11.88 -9.59 6.41
CA SER A 172 11.36 -8.80 7.53
C SER A 172 9.84 -8.96 7.68
N VAL A 173 9.11 -9.00 6.56
CA VAL A 173 7.66 -9.25 6.56
C VAL A 173 7.35 -10.68 7.00
N LEU A 174 8.11 -11.65 6.51
CA LEU A 174 7.95 -13.06 6.89
C LEU A 174 8.19 -13.28 8.40
N ILE A 175 9.23 -12.67 8.97
CA ILE A 175 9.51 -12.72 10.41
C ILE A 175 8.32 -12.18 11.20
N GLY A 176 7.81 -11.00 10.83
CA GLY A 176 6.63 -10.40 11.46
C GLY A 176 5.40 -11.29 11.36
N ALA A 177 5.13 -11.85 10.18
CA ALA A 177 4.00 -12.77 9.97
C ALA A 177 4.10 -14.04 10.81
N ILE A 178 5.25 -14.70 10.83
CA ILE A 178 5.47 -15.91 11.64
C ILE A 178 5.31 -15.60 13.14
N CYS A 179 5.92 -14.50 13.62
CA CYS A 179 5.78 -14.08 15.00
C CYS A 179 4.31 -13.81 15.35
N ASN A 180 3.56 -13.11 14.50
CA ASN A 180 2.16 -12.80 14.76
C ASN A 180 1.31 -14.08 14.80
N ILE A 181 1.38 -14.94 13.78
CA ILE A 181 0.62 -16.20 13.70
C ILE A 181 0.92 -17.12 14.89
N THR A 182 2.13 -17.10 15.43
CA THR A 182 2.50 -17.93 16.58
C THR A 182 2.12 -17.29 17.92
N LEU A 183 2.19 -15.98 18.06
CA LEU A 183 1.87 -15.28 19.30
C LEU A 183 0.37 -15.07 19.49
N ASP A 184 -0.41 -14.93 18.43
CA ASP A 184 -1.87 -14.76 18.50
C ASP A 184 -2.56 -15.85 19.32
N PRO A 185 -2.42 -17.16 19.00
CA PRO A 185 -3.08 -18.19 19.79
C PRO A 185 -2.58 -18.26 21.24
N VAL A 186 -1.31 -17.92 21.49
CA VAL A 186 -0.75 -17.91 22.85
C VAL A 186 -1.40 -16.82 23.69
N PHE A 187 -1.51 -15.60 23.16
CA PHE A 187 -2.06 -14.48 23.93
C PHE A 187 -3.59 -14.47 23.93
N ILE A 188 -4.22 -14.78 22.79
CA ILE A 188 -5.68 -14.77 22.68
C ILE A 188 -6.30 -15.88 23.53
N PHE A 189 -5.84 -17.12 23.36
CA PHE A 189 -6.43 -18.32 23.96
C PHE A 189 -5.63 -18.82 25.17
N GLY A 190 -4.30 -18.92 25.06
CA GLY A 190 -3.45 -19.46 26.13
C GLY A 190 -3.45 -18.59 27.38
N LEU A 191 -3.35 -17.27 27.24
CA LEU A 191 -3.37 -16.30 28.31
C LEU A 191 -4.76 -15.66 28.52
N ASN A 192 -5.78 -16.08 27.77
CA ASN A 192 -7.15 -15.54 27.82
C ASN A 192 -7.24 -13.99 27.69
N MET A 193 -6.32 -13.37 26.95
CA MET A 193 -6.29 -11.92 26.79
C MET A 193 -7.29 -11.41 25.73
N GLY A 194 -7.88 -12.32 24.93
CA GLY A 194 -8.84 -11.95 23.89
C GLY A 194 -8.27 -10.92 22.91
N VAL A 195 -9.03 -9.84 22.64
CA VAL A 195 -8.64 -8.77 21.70
C VAL A 195 -7.35 -8.06 22.12
N LYS A 196 -7.09 -7.90 23.41
CA LYS A 196 -5.84 -7.33 23.92
C LYS A 196 -4.64 -8.20 23.53
N GLY A 197 -4.84 -9.51 23.54
CA GLY A 197 -3.82 -10.49 23.12
C GLY A 197 -3.47 -10.34 21.64
N ALA A 198 -4.47 -10.20 20.77
CA ALA A 198 -4.26 -9.95 19.34
C ALA A 198 -3.47 -8.65 19.09
N ALA A 199 -3.86 -7.56 19.76
CA ALA A 199 -3.14 -6.29 19.64
C ALA A 199 -1.69 -6.42 20.13
N LEU A 200 -1.45 -7.10 21.25
CA LEU A 200 -0.12 -7.32 21.80
C LEU A 200 0.74 -8.17 20.86
N ALA A 201 0.20 -9.25 20.32
CA ALA A 201 0.88 -10.09 19.34
C ALA A 201 1.29 -9.28 18.10
N THR A 202 0.40 -8.43 17.59
CA THR A 202 0.66 -7.56 16.45
C THR A 202 1.83 -6.60 16.73
N ILE A 203 1.81 -5.88 17.86
CA ILE A 203 2.88 -4.90 18.14
C ILE A 203 4.22 -5.57 18.46
N LEU A 204 4.24 -6.74 19.12
CA LEU A 204 5.47 -7.48 19.36
C LEU A 204 6.06 -8.02 18.07
N SER A 205 5.24 -8.51 17.15
CA SER A 205 5.66 -8.96 15.82
C SER A 205 6.26 -7.81 15.01
N GLN A 206 5.63 -6.63 15.06
CA GLN A 206 6.17 -5.43 14.44
C GLN A 206 7.49 -4.96 15.11
N ALA A 207 7.61 -5.13 16.44
CA ALA A 207 8.85 -4.82 17.15
C ALA A 207 10.00 -5.73 16.69
N VAL A 208 9.76 -7.03 16.53
CA VAL A 208 10.79 -7.97 16.01
C VAL A 208 11.18 -7.61 14.58
N SER A 209 10.22 -7.32 13.71
CA SER A 209 10.51 -6.84 12.35
C SER A 209 11.26 -5.51 12.34
N CYS A 210 10.91 -4.59 13.24
CA CYS A 210 11.60 -3.31 13.42
C CYS A 210 13.07 -3.50 13.77
N VAL A 211 13.35 -4.36 14.75
CA VAL A 211 14.72 -4.70 15.13
C VAL A 211 15.50 -5.26 13.94
N TRP A 212 14.91 -6.20 13.19
CA TRP A 212 15.54 -6.77 11.99
C TRP A 212 15.90 -5.69 10.97
N VAL A 213 14.97 -4.79 10.65
CA VAL A 213 15.15 -3.72 9.67
C VAL A 213 16.25 -2.74 10.12
N VAL A 214 16.21 -2.31 11.38
CA VAL A 214 17.20 -1.37 11.93
C VAL A 214 18.59 -2.00 12.01
N VAL A 215 18.68 -3.24 12.47
CA VAL A 215 19.95 -3.98 12.52
C VAL A 215 20.56 -4.14 11.12
N PHE A 216 19.74 -4.44 10.11
CA PHE A 216 20.23 -4.51 8.74
C PHE A 216 20.77 -3.15 8.26
N LEU A 217 20.01 -2.06 8.47
CA LEU A 217 20.41 -0.71 8.04
C LEU A 217 21.59 -0.12 8.83
N CYS A 218 21.88 -0.64 10.01
CA CYS A 218 23.10 -0.33 10.78
C CYS A 218 24.26 -1.26 10.45
N GLY A 219 24.00 -2.38 9.78
CA GLY A 219 24.94 -3.46 9.51
C GLY A 219 25.88 -3.18 8.33
N LYS A 220 26.84 -4.10 8.11
CA LYS A 220 27.87 -3.97 7.06
C LYS A 220 27.37 -4.35 5.66
N LYS A 221 26.21 -5.00 5.53
CA LYS A 221 25.68 -5.53 4.26
C LYS A 221 24.85 -4.51 3.49
N THR A 222 24.35 -3.47 4.15
CA THR A 222 23.59 -2.37 3.52
C THR A 222 24.52 -1.45 2.73
N LEU A 223 24.00 -0.81 1.68
CA LEU A 223 24.73 0.16 0.87
C LEU A 223 24.71 1.56 1.48
N ILE A 224 23.63 1.92 2.16
CA ILE A 224 23.44 3.17 2.90
C ILE A 224 23.10 2.84 4.34
N HIS A 225 23.67 3.59 5.27
CA HIS A 225 23.63 3.27 6.70
C HIS A 225 22.88 4.34 7.49
N ILE A 226 22.21 3.90 8.57
CA ILE A 226 21.71 4.83 9.60
C ILE A 226 22.94 5.26 10.42
N ARG A 227 23.39 6.50 10.21
CA ARG A 227 24.53 7.07 10.92
C ARG A 227 24.09 8.17 11.87
N LYS A 228 24.62 8.20 13.09
CA LYS A 228 24.34 9.23 14.11
C LYS A 228 24.51 10.66 13.57
N LYS A 229 25.48 10.89 12.69
CA LYS A 229 25.76 12.20 12.05
C LYS A 229 24.56 12.76 11.30
N TYR A 230 23.73 11.89 10.69
CA TYR A 230 22.61 12.26 9.84
C TYR A 230 21.24 12.12 10.52
N LEU A 231 21.20 11.78 11.81
CA LEU A 231 19.97 11.75 12.60
C LEU A 231 19.51 13.17 12.96
N LYS A 232 19.16 13.95 11.95
CA LYS A 232 18.73 15.34 12.08
C LYS A 232 17.56 15.59 11.15
N LEU A 233 16.57 16.39 11.61
CA LEU A 233 15.53 16.91 10.76
C LEU A 233 16.07 18.12 9.99
N ASN A 234 16.54 17.88 8.79
CA ASN A 234 16.89 18.94 7.85
C ASN A 234 15.73 19.17 6.89
N PRO A 235 14.98 20.28 6.98
CA PRO A 235 13.81 20.53 6.13
C PRO A 235 14.14 20.48 4.63
N SER A 236 15.30 20.93 4.22
CA SER A 236 15.72 20.92 2.81
C SER A 236 15.88 19.50 2.23
N VAL A 237 16.13 18.51 3.09
CA VAL A 237 16.27 17.09 2.73
C VAL A 237 14.94 16.36 2.84
N VAL A 238 14.21 16.60 3.93
CA VAL A 238 13.01 15.84 4.30
C VAL A 238 11.77 16.33 3.55
N LEU A 239 11.61 17.64 3.35
CA LEU A 239 10.43 18.21 2.70
C LEU A 239 10.22 17.71 1.27
N PRO A 240 11.24 17.59 0.41
CA PRO A 240 11.09 16.97 -0.90
C PRO A 240 10.72 15.48 -0.85
N CYS A 241 11.11 14.77 0.22
CA CYS A 241 10.69 13.38 0.42
C CYS A 241 9.20 13.31 0.77
N VAL A 242 8.74 14.14 1.70
CA VAL A 242 7.32 14.23 2.07
C VAL A 242 6.48 14.66 0.86
N ALA A 243 6.94 15.66 0.09
CA ALA A 243 6.23 16.09 -1.11
C ALA A 243 6.06 14.96 -2.13
N LEU A 244 7.09 14.14 -2.36
CA LEU A 244 6.99 12.98 -3.27
C LEU A 244 6.09 11.87 -2.70
N GLY A 245 6.13 11.63 -1.39
CA GLY A 245 5.31 10.63 -0.71
C GLY A 245 3.83 11.03 -0.56
N LEU A 246 3.50 12.32 -0.77
CA LEU A 246 2.13 12.82 -0.62
C LEU A 246 1.14 12.11 -1.55
N ALA A 247 1.56 11.69 -2.74
CA ALA A 247 0.73 10.93 -3.65
C ALA A 247 0.31 9.58 -3.06
N ALA A 248 1.26 8.85 -2.46
CA ALA A 248 0.99 7.57 -1.80
C ALA A 248 0.09 7.75 -0.57
N PHE A 249 0.32 8.82 0.20
CA PHE A 249 -0.55 9.19 1.32
C PHE A 249 -1.98 9.46 0.88
N ILE A 250 -2.17 10.30 -0.15
CA ILE A 250 -3.49 10.62 -0.71
C ILE A 250 -4.19 9.34 -1.19
N MET A 251 -3.50 8.49 -1.94
CA MET A 251 -4.06 7.24 -2.45
C MET A 251 -4.54 6.33 -1.30
N GLN A 252 -3.74 6.18 -0.27
CA GLN A 252 -4.04 5.27 0.84
C GLN A 252 -5.07 5.85 1.82
N ALA A 253 -4.95 7.13 2.17
CA ALA A 253 -5.90 7.80 3.07
C ALA A 253 -7.28 7.99 2.45
N SER A 254 -7.36 8.17 1.13
CA SER A 254 -8.64 8.35 0.43
C SER A 254 -9.47 7.07 0.34
N GLU A 255 -8.88 5.87 0.52
CA GLU A 255 -9.61 4.60 0.44
C GLU A 255 -10.77 4.53 1.44
N SER A 256 -10.57 5.02 2.67
CA SER A 256 -11.63 5.06 3.67
C SER A 256 -12.78 5.98 3.27
N ILE A 257 -12.48 7.15 2.69
CA ILE A 257 -13.48 8.11 2.22
C ILE A 257 -14.28 7.49 1.06
N VAL A 258 -13.58 6.91 0.09
CA VAL A 258 -14.19 6.26 -1.08
C VAL A 258 -15.11 5.13 -0.64
N THR A 259 -14.68 4.30 0.30
CA THR A 259 -15.50 3.19 0.84
C THR A 259 -16.79 3.69 1.48
N VAL A 260 -16.72 4.76 2.28
CA VAL A 260 -17.91 5.37 2.90
C VAL A 260 -18.85 5.92 1.84
N CYS A 261 -18.35 6.61 0.81
CA CYS A 261 -19.16 7.16 -0.28
C CYS A 261 -19.85 6.05 -1.09
N PHE A 262 -19.14 4.97 -1.43
CA PHE A 262 -19.75 3.81 -2.10
C PHE A 262 -20.83 3.17 -1.24
N ASN A 263 -20.52 2.85 0.01
CA ASN A 263 -21.47 2.18 0.91
C ASN A 263 -22.71 3.03 1.16
N SER A 264 -22.56 4.34 1.37
CA SER A 264 -23.67 5.28 1.55
C SER A 264 -24.59 5.34 0.32
N SER A 265 -24.01 5.44 -0.89
CA SER A 265 -24.77 5.45 -2.13
C SER A 265 -25.45 4.11 -2.41
N LEU A 266 -24.74 2.99 -2.21
CA LEU A 266 -25.28 1.65 -2.41
C LEU A 266 -26.37 1.29 -1.43
N LEU A 267 -26.23 1.69 -0.15
CA LEU A 267 -27.29 1.49 0.84
C LEU A 267 -28.56 2.22 0.46
N ARG A 268 -28.43 3.46 -0.05
CA ARG A 268 -29.56 4.28 -0.49
C ARG A 268 -30.33 3.68 -1.67
N TYR A 269 -29.63 3.12 -2.65
CA TYR A 269 -30.26 2.67 -3.92
C TYR A 269 -30.50 1.16 -3.98
N GLY A 270 -29.67 0.34 -3.33
CA GLY A 270 -29.69 -1.11 -3.44
C GLY A 270 -29.81 -1.88 -2.13
N GLY A 271 -29.83 -1.17 -0.99
CA GLY A 271 -29.93 -1.79 0.33
C GLY A 271 -28.73 -2.66 0.73
N ASP A 272 -28.93 -3.52 1.72
CA ASP A 272 -27.86 -4.31 2.34
C ASP A 272 -27.17 -5.30 1.38
N ILE A 273 -27.91 -5.84 0.41
CA ILE A 273 -27.33 -6.78 -0.57
C ILE A 273 -26.28 -6.08 -1.46
N ALA A 274 -26.52 -4.83 -1.83
CA ALA A 274 -25.57 -4.05 -2.62
C ALA A 274 -24.31 -3.71 -1.81
N VAL A 275 -24.45 -3.34 -0.54
CA VAL A 275 -23.31 -3.11 0.36
C VAL A 275 -22.51 -4.40 0.60
N GLY A 276 -23.23 -5.52 0.79
CA GLY A 276 -22.60 -6.85 0.92
C GLY A 276 -21.81 -7.24 -0.34
N ALA A 277 -22.39 -7.01 -1.52
CA ALA A 277 -21.70 -7.19 -2.79
C ALA A 277 -20.43 -6.31 -2.87
N MET A 278 -20.49 -5.03 -2.49
CA MET A 278 -19.34 -4.11 -2.51
C MET A 278 -18.17 -4.63 -1.66
N THR A 279 -18.46 -5.26 -0.52
CA THR A 279 -17.42 -5.87 0.32
C THR A 279 -16.67 -6.98 -0.43
N ILE A 280 -17.38 -7.79 -1.21
CA ILE A 280 -16.75 -8.83 -2.06
C ILE A 280 -15.95 -8.18 -3.20
N LEU A 281 -16.54 -7.18 -3.88
CA LEU A 281 -15.87 -6.48 -4.99
C LEU A 281 -14.54 -5.85 -4.56
N THR A 282 -14.54 -5.14 -3.44
CA THR A 282 -13.32 -4.52 -2.87
C THR A 282 -12.29 -5.57 -2.46
N SER A 283 -12.73 -6.71 -1.92
CA SER A 283 -11.82 -7.80 -1.57
C SER A 283 -11.15 -8.39 -2.82
N VAL A 284 -11.92 -8.66 -3.88
CA VAL A 284 -11.37 -9.13 -5.17
C VAL A 284 -10.39 -8.10 -5.75
N MET A 285 -10.73 -6.81 -5.69
CA MET A 285 -9.86 -5.73 -6.16
C MET A 285 -8.55 -5.66 -5.37
N GLN A 286 -8.60 -5.80 -4.04
CA GLN A 286 -7.40 -5.83 -3.21
C GLN A 286 -6.48 -7.00 -3.61
N PHE A 287 -7.03 -8.21 -3.78
CA PHE A 287 -6.26 -9.35 -4.29
C PHE A 287 -5.62 -9.08 -5.65
N ALA A 288 -6.37 -8.44 -6.54
CA ALA A 288 -5.88 -8.08 -7.87
C ALA A 288 -4.69 -7.10 -7.80
N MET A 289 -4.69 -6.19 -6.84
CA MET A 289 -3.68 -5.13 -6.71
C MET A 289 -2.35 -5.62 -6.11
N LEU A 290 -2.36 -6.66 -5.28
CA LEU A 290 -1.14 -7.10 -4.57
C LEU A 290 0.03 -7.45 -5.50
N PRO A 291 -0.13 -8.29 -6.54
CA PRO A 291 0.96 -8.57 -7.47
C PRO A 291 1.41 -7.34 -8.26
N LEU A 292 0.48 -6.49 -8.69
CA LEU A 292 0.79 -5.25 -9.40
C LEU A 292 1.66 -4.32 -8.54
N GLN A 293 1.30 -4.13 -7.27
CA GLN A 293 2.09 -3.34 -6.33
C GLN A 293 3.46 -3.96 -6.08
N GLY A 294 3.54 -5.28 -5.91
CA GLY A 294 4.80 -5.98 -5.73
C GLY A 294 5.73 -5.83 -6.94
N ILE A 295 5.21 -5.99 -8.16
CA ILE A 295 5.98 -5.80 -9.40
C ILE A 295 6.49 -4.35 -9.49
N ALA A 296 5.61 -3.38 -9.21
CA ALA A 296 5.96 -1.96 -9.26
C ALA A 296 7.04 -1.60 -8.22
N GLN A 297 6.93 -2.12 -6.99
CA GLN A 297 7.93 -1.93 -5.94
C GLN A 297 9.28 -2.55 -6.31
N GLY A 298 9.30 -3.71 -7.00
CA GLY A 298 10.52 -4.32 -7.51
C GLY A 298 11.20 -3.53 -8.64
N ALA A 299 10.41 -2.83 -9.46
CA ALA A 299 10.92 -1.97 -10.54
C ALA A 299 11.47 -0.63 -10.04
N GLN A 300 10.99 -0.14 -8.90
CA GLN A 300 11.34 1.17 -8.34
C GLN A 300 12.85 1.38 -8.18
N PRO A 301 13.62 0.51 -7.50
CA PRO A 301 15.05 0.72 -7.32
C PRO A 301 15.82 0.75 -8.62
N ILE A 302 15.39 -0.04 -9.62
CA ILE A 302 16.03 -0.06 -10.95
C ILE A 302 15.83 1.31 -11.64
N SER A 303 14.59 1.81 -11.66
CA SER A 303 14.26 3.10 -12.29
C SER A 303 14.95 4.26 -11.59
N SER A 304 14.87 4.33 -10.25
CA SER A 304 15.42 5.42 -9.44
C SER A 304 16.94 5.49 -9.52
N TYR A 305 17.62 4.36 -9.37
CA TYR A 305 19.08 4.27 -9.46
C TYR A 305 19.58 4.70 -10.84
N ASN A 306 19.01 4.12 -11.92
CA ASN A 306 19.44 4.43 -13.29
C ASN A 306 19.08 5.85 -13.71
N TYR A 307 18.01 6.45 -13.16
CA TYR A 307 17.73 7.86 -13.33
C TYR A 307 18.83 8.73 -12.71
N GLY A 308 19.24 8.41 -11.48
CA GLY A 308 20.37 9.07 -10.82
C GLY A 308 21.70 8.90 -11.55
N ALA A 309 21.95 7.70 -12.09
CA ALA A 309 23.13 7.37 -12.90
C ALA A 309 23.11 7.93 -14.32
N LYS A 310 22.09 8.73 -14.68
CA LYS A 310 21.91 9.33 -16.02
C LYS A 310 21.82 8.30 -17.16
N ASN A 311 21.35 7.08 -16.88
CA ASN A 311 21.20 6.00 -17.86
C ASN A 311 19.77 5.96 -18.41
N ALA A 312 19.45 6.88 -19.34
CA ALA A 312 18.13 6.98 -19.97
C ALA A 312 17.68 5.68 -20.67
N GLY A 313 18.62 4.92 -21.25
CA GLY A 313 18.33 3.67 -21.93
C GLY A 313 17.79 2.61 -20.98
N ARG A 314 18.39 2.46 -19.80
CA ARG A 314 17.94 1.52 -18.78
C ARG A 314 16.61 1.96 -18.14
N VAL A 315 16.44 3.26 -17.87
CA VAL A 315 15.16 3.82 -17.39
C VAL A 315 14.02 3.50 -18.36
N LYS A 316 14.22 3.75 -19.65
CA LYS A 316 13.22 3.45 -20.71
C LYS A 316 12.94 1.94 -20.80
N LYS A 317 13.97 1.10 -20.73
CA LYS A 317 13.82 -0.37 -20.76
C LYS A 317 13.08 -0.89 -19.53
N THR A 318 13.37 -0.37 -18.33
CA THR A 318 12.68 -0.72 -17.10
C THR A 318 11.20 -0.37 -17.19
N PHE A 319 10.86 0.86 -17.61
CA PHE A 319 9.47 1.27 -17.80
C PHE A 319 8.75 0.36 -18.81
N ARG A 320 9.37 0.07 -19.96
CA ARG A 320 8.76 -0.81 -20.97
C ARG A 320 8.45 -2.20 -20.43
N LEU A 321 9.40 -2.81 -19.70
CA LEU A 321 9.20 -4.14 -19.11
C LEU A 321 8.15 -4.10 -17.99
N LEU A 322 8.19 -3.09 -17.12
CA LEU A 322 7.18 -2.87 -16.08
C LEU A 322 5.79 -2.75 -16.69
N LEU A 323 5.64 -1.90 -17.72
CA LEU A 323 4.37 -1.71 -18.42
C LEU A 323 3.84 -3.01 -19.02
N ILE A 324 4.69 -3.75 -19.76
CA ILE A 324 4.29 -5.03 -20.36
C ILE A 324 3.85 -6.02 -19.27
N THR A 325 4.63 -6.17 -18.20
CA THR A 325 4.33 -7.13 -17.13
C THR A 325 3.04 -6.77 -16.39
N CYS A 326 2.87 -5.51 -15.99
CA CYS A 326 1.67 -5.05 -15.30
C CYS A 326 0.43 -5.13 -16.19
N LEU A 327 0.55 -4.74 -17.47
CA LEU A 327 -0.56 -4.78 -18.41
C LEU A 327 -0.97 -6.22 -18.72
N SER A 328 0.01 -7.12 -18.98
CA SER A 328 -0.27 -8.54 -19.21
C SER A 328 -0.99 -9.17 -18.03
N TYR A 329 -0.53 -8.91 -16.81
CA TYR A 329 -1.18 -9.40 -15.59
C TYR A 329 -2.61 -8.86 -15.45
N SER A 330 -2.81 -7.55 -15.59
CA SER A 330 -4.12 -6.94 -15.44
C SER A 330 -5.12 -7.40 -16.51
N MET A 331 -4.65 -7.61 -17.75
CA MET A 331 -5.49 -8.17 -18.83
C MET A 331 -5.86 -9.63 -18.58
N LEU A 332 -4.91 -10.46 -18.12
CA LEU A 332 -5.20 -11.86 -17.80
C LEU A 332 -6.19 -11.98 -16.65
N LEU A 333 -6.01 -11.20 -15.59
CA LEU A 333 -6.94 -11.21 -14.46
C LEU A 333 -8.32 -10.66 -14.84
N TRP A 334 -8.36 -9.57 -15.62
CA TRP A 334 -9.61 -9.05 -16.17
C TRP A 334 -10.36 -10.11 -16.98
N ALA A 335 -9.66 -10.79 -17.90
CA ALA A 335 -10.26 -11.86 -18.68
C ALA A 335 -10.80 -13.01 -17.80
N ALA A 336 -10.05 -13.42 -16.77
CA ALA A 336 -10.50 -14.44 -15.83
C ALA A 336 -11.77 -14.02 -15.10
N VAL A 337 -11.83 -12.76 -14.60
CA VAL A 337 -13.03 -12.23 -13.93
C VAL A 337 -14.23 -12.15 -14.89
N GLN A 338 -14.00 -11.73 -16.14
CA GLN A 338 -15.09 -11.63 -17.13
C GLN A 338 -15.63 -13.02 -17.51
N LEU A 339 -14.79 -14.04 -17.60
CA LEU A 339 -15.18 -15.40 -18.00
C LEU A 339 -15.84 -16.17 -16.85
N VAL A 340 -15.29 -16.10 -15.64
CA VAL A 340 -15.74 -16.92 -14.50
C VAL A 340 -16.02 -16.10 -13.22
N PRO A 341 -16.87 -15.04 -13.27
CA PRO A 341 -17.08 -14.15 -12.13
C PRO A 341 -17.65 -14.89 -10.90
N LYS A 342 -18.52 -15.87 -11.11
CA LYS A 342 -19.11 -16.67 -10.02
C LYS A 342 -18.07 -17.43 -9.21
N ALA A 343 -16.96 -17.86 -9.83
CA ALA A 343 -15.89 -18.54 -9.10
C ALA A 343 -15.20 -17.58 -8.11
N PHE A 344 -14.93 -16.35 -8.52
CA PHE A 344 -14.36 -15.33 -7.64
C PHE A 344 -15.27 -14.98 -6.48
N VAL A 345 -16.59 -14.83 -6.74
CA VAL A 345 -17.55 -14.48 -5.68
C VAL A 345 -17.71 -15.64 -4.68
N ARG A 346 -17.73 -16.88 -5.16
CA ARG A 346 -17.88 -18.09 -4.32
C ARG A 346 -16.71 -18.32 -3.36
N ILE A 347 -15.56 -17.69 -3.57
CA ILE A 347 -14.45 -17.71 -2.61
C ILE A 347 -14.87 -17.03 -1.29
N PHE A 348 -15.76 -16.03 -1.37
CA PHE A 348 -16.15 -15.20 -0.24
C PHE A 348 -17.50 -15.55 0.37
N THR A 349 -18.42 -16.15 -0.40
CA THR A 349 -19.77 -16.48 0.08
C THR A 349 -20.34 -17.71 -0.61
N SER A 350 -21.12 -18.49 0.14
CA SER A 350 -21.94 -19.59 -0.36
C SER A 350 -23.40 -19.20 -0.59
N ASP A 351 -23.83 -18.01 -0.18
CA ASP A 351 -25.18 -17.52 -0.36
C ASP A 351 -25.49 -17.33 -1.85
N ALA A 352 -26.46 -18.12 -2.36
CA ALA A 352 -26.83 -18.11 -3.75
C ALA A 352 -27.41 -16.78 -4.23
N ALA A 353 -28.17 -16.09 -3.37
CA ALA A 353 -28.75 -14.77 -3.69
C ALA A 353 -27.63 -13.73 -3.88
N LEU A 354 -26.69 -13.67 -2.95
CA LEU A 354 -25.56 -12.76 -3.01
C LEU A 354 -24.60 -13.10 -4.17
N VAL A 355 -24.36 -14.39 -4.47
CA VAL A 355 -23.55 -14.82 -5.63
C VAL A 355 -24.19 -14.37 -6.94
N ASN A 356 -25.50 -14.58 -7.11
CA ASN A 356 -26.19 -14.20 -8.34
C ASN A 356 -26.29 -12.69 -8.53
N PHE A 357 -26.40 -11.93 -7.46
CA PHE A 357 -26.36 -10.47 -7.51
C PHE A 357 -24.96 -9.95 -7.81
N THR A 358 -23.94 -10.46 -7.12
CA THR A 358 -22.57 -9.92 -7.17
C THR A 358 -21.83 -10.30 -8.45
N ALA A 359 -22.06 -11.49 -9.02
CA ALA A 359 -21.31 -11.94 -10.19
C ALA A 359 -21.43 -11.03 -11.44
N PRO A 360 -22.61 -10.57 -11.86
CA PRO A 360 -22.72 -9.61 -12.96
C PRO A 360 -22.13 -8.24 -12.59
N VAL A 361 -22.31 -7.80 -11.35
CA VAL A 361 -21.77 -6.53 -10.85
C VAL A 361 -20.24 -6.54 -10.79
N LEU A 362 -19.63 -7.69 -10.46
CA LEU A 362 -18.16 -7.87 -10.47
C LEU A 362 -17.57 -7.59 -11.86
N ARG A 363 -18.25 -8.05 -12.93
CA ARG A 363 -17.83 -7.77 -14.30
C ARG A 363 -17.82 -6.27 -14.61
N ILE A 364 -18.83 -5.55 -14.12
CA ILE A 364 -18.96 -4.11 -14.31
C ILE A 364 -17.87 -3.39 -13.50
N TYR A 365 -17.80 -3.65 -12.20
CA TYR A 365 -16.89 -2.96 -11.28
C TYR A 365 -15.43 -3.12 -11.67
N LEU A 366 -15.00 -4.32 -12.06
CA LEU A 366 -13.65 -4.59 -12.56
C LEU A 366 -13.52 -4.39 -14.08
N GLY A 367 -14.50 -3.74 -14.72
CA GLY A 367 -14.49 -3.48 -16.16
C GLY A 367 -13.28 -2.69 -16.66
N GLY A 368 -12.74 -1.78 -15.85
CA GLY A 368 -11.54 -0.98 -16.14
C GLY A 368 -10.21 -1.66 -15.84
N LEU A 369 -10.23 -2.83 -15.17
CA LEU A 369 -9.01 -3.49 -14.67
C LEU A 369 -7.98 -3.79 -15.77
N PHE A 370 -8.41 -4.09 -17.01
CA PHE A 370 -7.50 -4.41 -18.12
C PHE A 370 -6.52 -3.28 -18.45
N LEU A 371 -6.87 -2.02 -18.19
CA LEU A 371 -6.00 -0.85 -18.38
C LEU A 371 -5.22 -0.47 -17.11
N PHE A 372 -5.60 -1.01 -15.95
CA PHE A 372 -5.06 -0.55 -14.68
C PHE A 372 -3.54 -0.78 -14.54
N GLY A 373 -2.99 -1.78 -15.24
CA GLY A 373 -1.54 -1.99 -15.33
C GLY A 373 -0.79 -0.79 -15.87
N ILE A 374 -1.39 0.01 -16.76
CA ILE A 374 -0.82 1.27 -17.26
C ILE A 374 -0.73 2.30 -16.15
N GLN A 375 -1.83 2.46 -15.37
CA GLN A 375 -1.88 3.39 -14.25
C GLN A 375 -0.75 3.12 -13.24
N ILE A 376 -0.59 1.87 -12.83
CA ILE A 376 0.44 1.44 -11.87
C ILE A 376 1.84 1.69 -12.42
N ALA A 377 2.11 1.32 -13.68
CA ALA A 377 3.42 1.49 -14.29
C ALA A 377 3.82 2.98 -14.40
N CYS A 378 2.89 3.84 -14.84
CA CYS A 378 3.13 5.28 -14.96
C CYS A 378 3.30 5.95 -13.59
N GLN A 379 2.40 5.66 -12.63
CA GLN A 379 2.44 6.22 -11.29
C GLN A 379 3.75 5.86 -10.58
N MET A 380 4.13 4.57 -10.59
CA MET A 380 5.39 4.12 -10.00
C MET A 380 6.61 4.76 -10.66
N THR A 381 6.58 4.93 -11.97
CA THR A 381 7.69 5.57 -12.67
C THR A 381 7.80 7.04 -12.30
N PHE A 382 6.71 7.81 -12.19
CA PHE A 382 6.77 9.19 -11.69
C PHE A 382 7.40 9.28 -10.30
N THR A 383 6.99 8.41 -9.39
CA THR A 383 7.56 8.34 -8.05
C THR A 383 9.04 7.97 -8.08
N SER A 384 9.42 6.97 -8.90
CA SER A 384 10.82 6.52 -9.06
C SER A 384 11.74 7.60 -9.61
N LEU A 385 11.23 8.47 -10.48
CA LEU A 385 11.97 9.60 -11.06
C LEU A 385 11.95 10.86 -10.18
N GLY A 386 11.30 10.82 -9.02
CA GLY A 386 11.19 11.96 -8.11
C GLY A 386 10.28 13.08 -8.61
N LYS A 387 9.37 12.80 -9.55
CA LYS A 387 8.43 13.78 -10.13
C LYS A 387 7.18 13.91 -9.24
N ALA A 388 7.34 14.57 -8.07
CA ALA A 388 6.31 14.69 -7.03
C ALA A 388 5.00 15.29 -7.55
N VAL A 389 5.05 16.40 -8.25
CA VAL A 389 3.84 17.11 -8.76
C VAL A 389 3.03 16.20 -9.67
N ASN A 390 3.68 15.51 -10.61
CA ASN A 390 3.00 14.61 -11.55
C ASN A 390 2.34 13.44 -10.81
N SER A 391 3.02 12.88 -9.81
CA SER A 391 2.52 11.78 -8.99
C SER A 391 1.29 12.20 -8.17
N ILE A 392 1.32 13.40 -7.56
CA ILE A 392 0.20 13.96 -6.80
C ILE A 392 -0.99 14.25 -7.72
N VAL A 393 -0.76 14.89 -8.86
CA VAL A 393 -1.83 15.22 -9.82
C VAL A 393 -2.56 13.96 -10.27
N VAL A 394 -1.83 12.90 -10.63
CA VAL A 394 -2.44 11.62 -11.02
C VAL A 394 -3.28 11.02 -9.90
N ALA A 395 -2.79 11.04 -8.65
CA ALA A 395 -3.53 10.53 -7.49
C ALA A 395 -4.81 11.33 -7.20
N VAL A 396 -4.72 12.65 -7.20
CA VAL A 396 -5.85 13.55 -6.93
C VAL A 396 -6.91 13.46 -8.04
N VAL A 397 -6.49 13.48 -9.30
CA VAL A 397 -7.43 13.39 -10.43
C VAL A 397 -8.22 12.09 -10.37
N ARG A 398 -7.56 10.95 -10.15
CA ARG A 398 -8.25 9.66 -10.09
C ARG A 398 -9.26 9.58 -8.94
N LYS A 399 -8.86 9.93 -7.73
CA LYS A 399 -9.68 9.72 -6.53
C LYS A 399 -10.69 10.83 -6.27
N PHE A 400 -10.28 12.09 -6.35
CA PHE A 400 -11.12 13.23 -5.94
C PHE A 400 -11.84 13.91 -7.10
N VAL A 401 -11.22 13.98 -8.28
CA VAL A 401 -11.82 14.67 -9.43
C VAL A 401 -12.73 13.73 -10.23
N LEU A 402 -12.35 12.46 -10.36
CA LEU A 402 -13.11 11.49 -11.17
C LEU A 402 -13.97 10.60 -10.29
N LEU A 403 -13.39 9.78 -9.42
CA LEU A 403 -14.14 8.71 -8.73
C LEU A 403 -15.22 9.25 -7.80
N LEU A 404 -14.89 10.14 -6.88
CA LEU A 404 -15.85 10.65 -5.90
C LEU A 404 -17.07 11.33 -6.56
N PRO A 405 -16.92 12.24 -7.53
CA PRO A 405 -18.09 12.82 -8.22
C PRO A 405 -18.90 11.78 -8.98
N LEU A 406 -18.26 10.81 -9.65
CA LEU A 406 -18.94 9.78 -10.43
C LEU A 406 -19.84 8.87 -9.58
N ILE A 407 -19.43 8.56 -8.33
CA ILE A 407 -20.25 7.78 -7.40
C ILE A 407 -21.62 8.41 -7.18
N TYR A 408 -21.71 9.73 -7.15
CA TYR A 408 -22.96 10.46 -6.91
C TYR A 408 -23.66 10.88 -8.20
N LEU A 409 -22.94 11.12 -9.29
CA LEU A 409 -23.51 11.59 -10.56
C LEU A 409 -24.13 10.45 -11.38
N LEU A 410 -23.40 9.33 -11.55
CA LEU A 410 -23.83 8.24 -12.44
C LEU A 410 -25.17 7.62 -12.11
N PRO A 411 -25.58 7.46 -10.83
CA PRO A 411 -26.91 6.96 -10.49
C PRO A 411 -28.08 7.77 -11.09
N HIS A 412 -27.85 9.04 -11.46
CA HIS A 412 -28.87 9.90 -12.05
C HIS A 412 -28.95 9.78 -13.58
N PHE A 413 -27.95 9.18 -14.22
CA PHE A 413 -27.88 9.06 -15.68
C PHE A 413 -28.09 7.63 -16.19
N VAL A 414 -28.09 6.65 -15.30
CA VAL A 414 -28.29 5.23 -15.64
C VAL A 414 -29.67 4.79 -15.19
N SER A 415 -30.34 3.96 -15.99
CA SER A 415 -31.69 3.46 -15.70
C SER A 415 -31.79 2.69 -14.37
N ASP A 416 -30.75 1.96 -14.01
CA ASP A 416 -30.61 1.33 -12.69
C ASP A 416 -29.57 2.09 -11.86
N PRO A 417 -30.00 2.85 -10.82
CA PRO A 417 -29.09 3.63 -10.00
C PRO A 417 -28.01 2.80 -9.30
N VAL A 418 -28.30 1.55 -8.91
CA VAL A 418 -27.34 0.65 -8.24
C VAL A 418 -26.19 0.32 -9.19
N THR A 419 -26.51 -0.05 -10.40
CA THR A 419 -25.52 -0.28 -11.47
C THR A 419 -24.71 1.00 -11.74
N GLY A 420 -25.38 2.17 -11.73
CA GLY A 420 -24.71 3.47 -11.88
C GLY A 420 -23.62 3.70 -10.85
N VAL A 421 -23.87 3.37 -9.57
CA VAL A 421 -22.83 3.48 -8.51
C VAL A 421 -21.63 2.58 -8.81
N TYR A 422 -21.86 1.32 -9.19
CA TYR A 422 -20.75 0.40 -9.50
C TYR A 422 -19.97 0.79 -10.75
N MET A 423 -20.61 1.43 -11.73
CA MET A 423 -19.96 1.92 -12.95
C MET A 423 -18.99 3.09 -12.67
N ALA A 424 -19.06 3.72 -11.51
CA ALA A 424 -18.17 4.83 -11.15
C ALA A 424 -16.69 4.41 -11.18
N GLU A 425 -16.36 3.22 -10.65
CA GLU A 425 -14.97 2.73 -10.62
C GLU A 425 -14.39 2.52 -12.02
N PRO A 426 -14.98 1.69 -12.92
CA PRO A 426 -14.38 1.46 -14.24
C PRO A 426 -14.36 2.72 -15.12
N ILE A 427 -15.33 3.61 -15.01
CA ILE A 427 -15.33 4.88 -15.76
C ILE A 427 -14.23 5.79 -15.24
N ALA A 428 -14.10 5.94 -13.91
CA ALA A 428 -13.01 6.71 -13.30
C ALA A 428 -11.64 6.14 -13.71
N ASP A 429 -11.49 4.81 -13.70
CA ASP A 429 -10.23 4.16 -14.08
C ASP A 429 -9.86 4.41 -15.54
N ILE A 430 -10.80 4.26 -16.48
CA ILE A 430 -10.56 4.52 -17.91
C ILE A 430 -10.15 5.98 -18.14
N LEU A 431 -10.88 6.91 -17.55
CA LEU A 431 -10.57 8.35 -17.66
C LEU A 431 -9.22 8.68 -16.99
N ALA A 432 -8.97 8.13 -15.81
CA ALA A 432 -7.70 8.34 -15.10
C ALA A 432 -6.51 7.76 -15.87
N VAL A 433 -6.63 6.55 -16.42
CA VAL A 433 -5.57 5.93 -17.24
C VAL A 433 -5.32 6.76 -18.50
N THR A 434 -6.36 7.25 -19.15
CA THR A 434 -6.22 8.12 -20.33
C THR A 434 -5.47 9.40 -19.97
N PHE A 435 -5.91 10.10 -18.93
CA PHE A 435 -5.23 11.30 -18.44
C PHE A 435 -3.78 11.03 -18.05
N THR A 436 -3.55 9.96 -17.27
CA THR A 436 -2.20 9.58 -16.83
C THR A 436 -1.29 9.23 -17.99
N SER A 437 -1.79 8.53 -19.01
CA SER A 437 -1.01 8.15 -20.19
C SER A 437 -0.57 9.38 -20.99
N ILE A 438 -1.46 10.35 -21.19
CA ILE A 438 -1.16 11.61 -21.86
C ILE A 438 -0.12 12.40 -21.07
N LEU A 439 -0.34 12.62 -19.79
CA LEU A 439 0.60 13.33 -18.91
C LEU A 439 1.96 12.63 -18.90
N PHE A 440 1.96 11.30 -18.79
CA PHE A 440 3.17 10.50 -18.76
C PHE A 440 3.97 10.60 -20.05
N PHE A 441 3.32 10.55 -21.19
CA PHE A 441 3.98 10.65 -22.48
C PHE A 441 4.83 11.92 -22.60
N PHE A 442 4.28 13.06 -22.22
CA PHE A 442 4.99 14.34 -22.29
C PHE A 442 6.07 14.46 -21.20
N GLN A 443 5.73 14.15 -19.95
CA GLN A 443 6.62 14.35 -18.81
C GLN A 443 7.77 13.33 -18.80
N PHE A 444 7.52 12.10 -19.22
CA PHE A 444 8.57 11.08 -19.30
C PHE A 444 9.60 11.40 -20.40
N ARG A 445 9.13 11.88 -21.55
CA ARG A 445 10.04 12.36 -22.61
C ARG A 445 10.91 13.51 -22.13
N LYS A 446 10.33 14.48 -21.40
CA LYS A 446 11.07 15.58 -20.79
C LYS A 446 12.10 15.07 -19.78
N ALA A 447 11.72 14.17 -18.88
CA ALA A 447 12.62 13.59 -17.90
C ALA A 447 13.79 12.82 -18.54
N LEU A 448 13.55 12.08 -19.63
CA LEU A 448 14.60 11.39 -20.37
C LEU A 448 15.54 12.38 -21.12
N ALA A 449 15.01 13.50 -21.61
CA ALA A 449 15.82 14.54 -22.22
C ALA A 449 16.73 15.25 -21.20
N GLU A 450 16.20 15.56 -20.02
CA GLU A 450 16.98 16.12 -18.89
C GLU A 450 18.20 15.26 -18.54
N ILE A 451 18.05 13.92 -18.54
CA ILE A 451 19.14 12.99 -18.25
C ILE A 451 20.22 13.00 -19.34
N ARG A 452 19.83 13.18 -20.62
CA ARG A 452 20.76 13.14 -21.76
C ARG A 452 21.58 14.43 -21.90
N LEU A 453 21.02 15.56 -21.46
CA LEU A 453 21.63 16.87 -21.55
C LEU A 453 22.51 17.23 -20.35
N SER A 454 22.37 16.54 -19.24
CA SER A 454 23.11 16.73 -17.99
C SER A 454 24.20 15.67 -17.81
#